data_fcf48f76c6778a72155e399548da190b
#
_entry.id   fcf48f76c6778a72155e399548da190b
#
_cell.length_a   1.000
_cell.length_b   1.000
_cell.length_c   1.000
_cell.angle_alpha   90.00
_cell.angle_beta   90.00
_cell.angle_gamma   90.00
#
_symmetry.space_group_name_H-M   'P 1'
#
loop_
_entity.id
_entity.type
_entity.pdbx_description
1 polymer ?
#
loop_
_entity_poly.entity_id
_entity_poly.type
_entity_poly.pdbx_seq_one_letter_code
_entity_poly.pdbx_strand_id
1 'polypeptide(L)'
;VFAAQEINAYDVALDIIILKRPTPRSTPDGYLINDTFLTQAGTTPGDWYPIGLGRLNIKDNQEGYIAVINDNVEKRYEKPQKLDKAKATEWHRISLAVLASGGNPRKMGSNQDIDLIADGTYNRIDDNGNGILGRQGINGFIWALISLDSMSYEVPENAYYTRDDIILNILNKQ
;
A
#
# COMPACT_ATOMS: atom_id res chain seq x y z
N VAL A 1 1.31 -18.05 43.93
CA VAL A 1 0.26 -18.14 42.91
C VAL A 1 0.82 -17.41 41.70
N PHE A 2 1.29 -18.17 40.68
CA PHE A 2 1.69 -17.57 39.40
C PHE A 2 0.42 -17.21 38.64
N ALA A 3 0.22 -15.92 38.32
CA ALA A 3 -0.83 -15.51 37.43
C ALA A 3 -0.54 -16.16 36.08
N ALA A 4 -1.47 -16.92 35.53
CA ALA A 4 -1.40 -17.42 34.19
C ALA A 4 -1.35 -16.21 33.25
N GLN A 5 -0.27 -16.07 32.49
CA GLN A 5 -0.16 -15.04 31.49
C GLN A 5 -1.23 -15.35 30.42
N GLU A 6 -2.18 -14.46 30.24
CA GLU A 6 -3.21 -14.59 29.21
C GLU A 6 -2.50 -14.60 27.84
N ILE A 7 -2.52 -15.74 27.16
CA ILE A 7 -1.93 -15.88 25.84
C ILE A 7 -2.83 -15.11 24.87
N ASN A 8 -2.34 -13.98 24.38
CA ASN A 8 -3.02 -13.17 23.38
C ASN A 8 -2.93 -13.84 22.00
N ALA A 9 -4.05 -14.05 21.33
CA ALA A 9 -4.09 -14.65 19.98
C ALA A 9 -3.21 -13.87 18.98
N TYR A 10 -3.02 -12.58 19.19
CA TYR A 10 -2.12 -11.74 18.41
C TYR A 10 -0.64 -12.14 18.57
N ASP A 11 -0.20 -12.35 19.80
CA ASP A 11 1.19 -12.75 20.08
C ASP A 11 1.48 -14.14 19.51
N VAL A 12 0.51 -15.07 19.57
CA VAL A 12 0.64 -16.39 18.94
C VAL A 12 0.75 -16.26 17.40
N ALA A 13 -0.05 -15.41 16.78
CA ALA A 13 0.02 -15.18 15.34
C ALA A 13 1.35 -14.55 14.93
N LEU A 14 1.86 -13.61 15.73
CA LEU A 14 3.16 -12.98 15.56
C LEU A 14 4.31 -13.99 15.66
N ASP A 15 4.29 -14.85 16.67
CA ASP A 15 5.29 -15.91 16.85
C ASP A 15 5.28 -16.88 15.67
N ILE A 16 4.10 -17.26 15.15
CA ILE A 16 3.99 -18.11 13.96
C ILE A 16 4.64 -17.45 12.74
N ILE A 17 4.41 -16.14 12.51
CA ILE A 17 5.04 -15.40 11.41
C ILE A 17 6.56 -15.41 11.58
N ILE A 18 7.07 -15.13 12.77
CA ILE A 18 8.51 -15.13 13.07
C ILE A 18 9.11 -16.51 12.86
N LEU A 19 8.45 -17.57 13.34
CA LEU A 19 8.92 -18.96 13.20
C LEU A 19 8.91 -19.45 11.73
N LYS A 20 8.06 -18.88 10.89
CA LYS A 20 7.98 -19.22 9.46
C LYS A 20 9.00 -18.48 8.61
N ARG A 21 9.74 -17.53 9.17
CA ARG A 21 10.83 -16.87 8.45
C ARG A 21 11.87 -17.87 7.97
N PRO A 22 12.48 -17.64 6.81
CA PRO A 22 13.57 -18.46 6.33
C PRO A 22 14.66 -18.58 7.38
N THR A 23 15.20 -19.79 7.53
CA THR A 23 16.33 -19.99 8.43
C THR A 23 17.56 -19.26 7.87
N PRO A 24 18.60 -18.96 8.71
CA PRO A 24 19.83 -18.29 8.26
C PRO A 24 20.55 -18.97 7.07
N ARG A 25 20.15 -20.21 6.72
CA ARG A 25 20.67 -20.91 5.54
C ARG A 25 20.08 -20.43 4.21
N SER A 26 18.88 -19.80 4.24
CA SER A 26 18.20 -19.30 3.05
C SER A 26 18.45 -17.80 2.82
N THR A 27 18.67 -17.03 3.89
CA THR A 27 19.07 -15.63 3.82
C THR A 27 20.01 -15.30 4.98
N PRO A 28 21.08 -14.53 4.78
CA PRO A 28 22.05 -14.20 5.85
C PRO A 28 21.38 -13.58 7.08
N ASP A 29 20.34 -12.80 6.88
CA ASP A 29 19.66 -12.03 7.92
C ASP A 29 18.35 -12.69 8.42
N GLY A 30 17.96 -13.83 7.84
CA GLY A 30 16.69 -14.51 8.16
C GLY A 30 15.45 -13.73 7.70
N TYR A 31 15.59 -12.76 6.80
CA TYR A 31 14.50 -11.98 6.25
C TYR A 31 13.69 -12.75 5.21
N LEU A 32 12.38 -12.55 5.19
CA LEU A 32 11.52 -13.08 4.13
C LEU A 32 11.59 -12.21 2.88
N ILE A 33 11.73 -10.90 3.02
CA ILE A 33 11.92 -9.96 1.92
C ILE A 33 13.37 -10.10 1.40
N ASN A 34 13.63 -11.21 0.73
CA ASN A 34 14.89 -11.50 0.03
C ASN A 34 14.76 -11.19 -1.45
N ASP A 35 15.83 -11.40 -2.23
CA ASP A 35 15.87 -11.10 -3.66
C ASP A 35 14.73 -11.79 -4.44
N THR A 36 14.40 -13.03 -4.10
CA THR A 36 13.28 -13.75 -4.73
C THR A 36 11.94 -13.11 -4.39
N PHE A 37 11.72 -12.74 -3.12
CA PHE A 37 10.51 -12.06 -2.71
C PHE A 37 10.38 -10.67 -3.33
N LEU A 38 11.46 -9.93 -3.45
CA LEU A 38 11.51 -8.59 -4.05
C LEU A 38 11.01 -8.59 -5.51
N THR A 39 11.13 -9.70 -6.24
CA THR A 39 10.55 -9.83 -7.59
C THR A 39 9.02 -9.68 -7.61
N GLN A 40 8.36 -9.83 -6.46
CA GLN A 40 6.91 -9.72 -6.31
C GLN A 40 6.45 -8.31 -5.92
N ALA A 41 7.35 -7.36 -5.67
CA ALA A 41 6.99 -5.99 -5.33
C ALA A 41 6.09 -5.36 -6.42
N GLY A 42 4.99 -4.73 -6.01
CA GLY A 42 3.96 -4.21 -6.90
C GLY A 42 2.90 -5.23 -7.32
N THR A 43 2.96 -6.47 -6.80
CA THR A 43 1.90 -7.47 -6.92
C THR A 43 1.12 -7.62 -5.62
N THR A 44 -0.07 -8.21 -5.68
CA THR A 44 -0.90 -8.39 -4.47
C THR A 44 -0.16 -9.15 -3.36
N PRO A 45 0.44 -10.34 -3.57
CA PRO A 45 1.15 -11.03 -2.50
C PRO A 45 2.42 -10.27 -2.05
N GLY A 46 3.12 -9.61 -2.97
CA GLY A 46 4.36 -8.89 -2.68
C GLY A 46 4.16 -7.64 -1.83
N ASP A 47 2.98 -7.03 -1.87
CA ASP A 47 2.71 -5.78 -1.14
C ASP A 47 2.01 -6.02 0.21
N TRP A 48 1.14 -7.05 0.32
CA TRP A 48 0.45 -7.33 1.58
C TRP A 48 1.37 -7.79 2.70
N TYR A 49 2.44 -8.50 2.38
CA TYR A 49 3.40 -8.94 3.39
C TYR A 49 4.16 -7.75 4.04
N PRO A 50 4.76 -6.82 3.29
CA PRO A 50 5.32 -5.58 3.86
C PRO A 50 4.30 -4.78 4.69
N ILE A 51 3.02 -4.69 4.27
CA ILE A 51 1.96 -4.06 5.06
C ILE A 51 1.83 -4.75 6.43
N GLY A 52 1.76 -6.08 6.45
CA GLY A 52 1.67 -6.87 7.67
C GLY A 52 2.86 -6.63 8.59
N LEU A 53 4.08 -6.72 8.07
CA LEU A 53 5.31 -6.49 8.85
C LEU A 53 5.36 -5.09 9.47
N GLY A 54 5.06 -4.05 8.66
CA GLY A 54 5.07 -2.68 9.15
C GLY A 54 4.02 -2.42 10.22
N ARG A 55 2.80 -2.98 10.07
CA ARG A 55 1.73 -2.85 11.07
C ARG A 55 2.05 -3.59 12.38
N LEU A 56 2.82 -4.65 12.31
CA LEU A 56 3.30 -5.42 13.47
C LEU A 56 4.63 -4.89 14.01
N ASN A 57 5.20 -3.87 13.41
CA ASN A 57 6.52 -3.32 13.73
C ASN A 57 7.64 -4.40 13.72
N ILE A 58 7.54 -5.34 12.78
CA ILE A 58 8.54 -6.40 12.61
C ILE A 58 9.60 -5.91 11.63
N LYS A 59 10.86 -5.97 12.06
CA LYS A 59 12.01 -5.65 11.19
C LYS A 59 12.22 -6.75 10.15
N ASP A 60 12.35 -6.34 8.90
CA ASP A 60 12.70 -7.16 7.74
C ASP A 60 13.46 -6.25 6.75
N ASN A 61 13.59 -6.61 5.49
CA ASN A 61 14.25 -5.80 4.47
C ASN A 61 13.30 -4.77 3.85
N GLN A 62 12.74 -3.87 4.67
CA GLN A 62 11.83 -2.81 4.21
C GLN A 62 12.52 -1.84 3.25
N GLU A 63 13.80 -1.53 3.47
CA GLU A 63 14.57 -0.65 2.58
C GLU A 63 14.72 -1.25 1.18
N GLY A 64 15.02 -2.53 1.07
CA GLY A 64 15.07 -3.25 -0.21
C GLY A 64 13.71 -3.24 -0.92
N TYR A 65 12.63 -3.43 -0.17
CA TYR A 65 11.28 -3.33 -0.73
C TYR A 65 10.99 -1.92 -1.28
N ILE A 66 11.28 -0.86 -0.51
CA ILE A 66 11.08 0.52 -0.95
C ILE A 66 11.87 0.82 -2.23
N ALA A 67 13.12 0.39 -2.32
CA ALA A 67 13.95 0.62 -3.50
C ALA A 67 13.34 -0.04 -4.75
N VAL A 68 12.93 -1.32 -4.65
CA VAL A 68 12.36 -2.06 -5.78
C VAL A 68 10.97 -1.55 -6.17
N ILE A 69 10.09 -1.25 -5.20
CA ILE A 69 8.75 -0.74 -5.53
C ILE A 69 8.80 0.67 -6.12
N ASN A 70 9.77 1.49 -5.71
CA ASN A 70 9.97 2.82 -6.29
C ASN A 70 10.33 2.74 -7.79
N ASP A 71 11.30 1.90 -8.15
CA ASP A 71 11.67 1.62 -9.55
C ASP A 71 10.51 1.00 -10.35
N ASN A 72 9.76 0.08 -9.74
CA ASN A 72 8.59 -0.53 -10.37
C ASN A 72 7.51 0.51 -10.70
N VAL A 73 7.20 1.39 -9.74
CA VAL A 73 6.22 2.48 -9.91
C VAL A 73 6.68 3.42 -11.02
N GLU A 74 7.92 3.89 -11.00
CA GLU A 74 8.47 4.80 -12.00
C GLU A 74 8.33 4.22 -13.42
N LYS A 75 8.79 2.99 -13.64
CA LYS A 75 8.66 2.29 -14.93
C LYS A 75 7.22 2.09 -15.40
N ARG A 76 6.29 1.90 -14.47
CA ARG A 76 4.86 1.77 -14.80
C ARG A 76 4.24 3.12 -15.16
N TYR A 77 4.72 4.23 -14.56
CA TYR A 77 4.26 5.58 -14.84
C TYR A 77 4.70 6.10 -16.22
N GLU A 78 5.72 5.51 -16.85
CA GLU A 78 6.08 5.76 -18.25
C GLU A 78 4.98 5.28 -19.23
N LYS A 79 4.08 4.40 -18.79
CA LYS A 79 2.99 3.84 -19.62
C LYS A 79 1.70 4.65 -19.45
N PRO A 80 0.87 4.78 -20.51
CA PRO A 80 -0.38 5.55 -20.43
C PRO A 80 -1.32 5.09 -19.31
N GLN A 81 -1.40 3.78 -19.06
CA GLN A 81 -2.25 3.22 -17.98
C GLN A 81 -1.67 3.37 -16.58
N LYS A 82 -0.43 3.86 -16.44
CA LYS A 82 0.30 3.92 -15.17
C LYS A 82 0.25 2.56 -14.44
N LEU A 83 -0.27 2.52 -13.21
CA LEU A 83 -0.34 1.27 -12.43
C LEU A 83 -1.47 0.33 -12.92
N ASP A 84 -2.62 0.87 -13.31
CA ASP A 84 -3.73 0.10 -13.87
C ASP A 84 -4.76 1.01 -14.56
N LYS A 85 -5.33 0.54 -15.67
CA LYS A 85 -6.33 1.29 -16.45
C LYS A 85 -7.65 1.53 -15.69
N ALA A 86 -8.04 0.60 -14.82
CA ALA A 86 -9.33 0.62 -14.14
C ALA A 86 -9.22 0.57 -12.61
N LYS A 87 -8.21 -0.15 -12.09
CA LYS A 87 -8.13 -0.51 -10.67
C LYS A 87 -7.40 0.56 -9.87
N ALA A 88 -8.14 1.49 -9.29
CA ALA A 88 -7.60 2.47 -8.34
C ALA A 88 -6.93 1.79 -7.11
N THR A 89 -7.39 0.59 -6.74
CA THR A 89 -6.84 -0.18 -5.63
C THR A 89 -5.37 -0.59 -5.80
N GLU A 90 -4.80 -0.53 -7.00
CA GLU A 90 -3.37 -0.69 -7.21
C GLU A 90 -2.56 0.43 -6.53
N TRP A 91 -3.00 1.69 -6.71
CA TRP A 91 -2.41 2.85 -6.02
C TRP A 91 -2.55 2.73 -4.51
N HIS A 92 -3.74 2.36 -4.04
CA HIS A 92 -4.04 2.25 -2.61
C HIS A 92 -3.16 1.19 -1.93
N ARG A 93 -3.09 -0.01 -2.51
CA ARG A 93 -2.27 -1.11 -1.99
C ARG A 93 -0.79 -0.73 -1.92
N ILE A 94 -0.23 -0.20 -3.02
CA ILE A 94 1.17 0.20 -3.09
C ILE A 94 1.45 1.34 -2.10
N SER A 95 0.56 2.34 -2.01
CA SER A 95 0.70 3.43 -1.04
C SER A 95 0.78 2.93 0.40
N LEU A 96 -0.12 2.01 0.78
CA LEU A 96 -0.13 1.43 2.12
C LEU A 96 1.12 0.57 2.39
N ALA A 97 1.62 -0.16 1.38
CA ALA A 97 2.83 -0.96 1.52
C ALA A 97 4.09 -0.09 1.67
N VAL A 98 4.18 0.99 0.89
CA VAL A 98 5.26 1.97 0.99
C VAL A 98 5.25 2.63 2.36
N LEU A 99 4.08 3.10 2.85
CA LEU A 99 3.94 3.68 4.19
C LEU A 99 4.34 2.71 5.29
N ALA A 100 3.82 1.49 5.24
CA ALA A 100 4.11 0.47 6.25
C ALA A 100 5.59 0.08 6.28
N SER A 101 6.30 0.26 5.17
CA SER A 101 7.76 0.04 5.06
C SER A 101 8.59 1.29 5.42
N GLY A 102 7.95 2.40 5.81
CA GLY A 102 8.63 3.64 6.20
C GLY A 102 8.92 4.60 5.05
N GLY A 103 8.41 4.36 3.84
CA GLY A 103 8.53 5.24 2.68
C GLY A 103 7.44 6.32 2.61
N ASN A 104 7.53 7.17 1.60
CA ASN A 104 6.56 8.22 1.33
C ASN A 104 5.86 8.02 -0.03
N PRO A 105 4.59 7.58 -0.08
CA PRO A 105 3.89 7.32 -1.32
C PRO A 105 3.56 8.59 -2.12
N ARG A 106 3.76 9.78 -1.55
CA ARG A 106 3.60 11.06 -2.23
C ARG A 106 4.87 11.55 -2.93
N LYS A 107 5.96 10.80 -2.82
CA LYS A 107 7.27 11.15 -3.37
C LYS A 107 7.94 9.93 -3.97
N MET A 108 7.28 9.31 -4.96
CA MET A 108 7.80 8.14 -5.66
C MET A 108 8.50 8.54 -6.96
N GLY A 109 9.29 7.62 -7.50
CA GLY A 109 10.16 7.86 -8.64
C GLY A 109 11.50 8.50 -8.25
N SER A 110 12.46 8.46 -9.15
CA SER A 110 13.80 9.02 -8.95
C SER A 110 13.77 10.54 -8.71
N ASN A 111 12.82 11.24 -9.34
CA ASN A 111 12.59 12.69 -9.19
C ASN A 111 11.67 13.04 -8.01
N GLN A 112 11.09 12.06 -7.32
CA GLN A 112 10.12 12.25 -6.23
C GLN A 112 8.88 13.07 -6.64
N ASP A 113 8.46 12.98 -7.89
CA ASP A 113 7.37 13.73 -8.51
C ASP A 113 6.08 12.92 -8.70
N ILE A 114 6.09 11.63 -8.36
CA ILE A 114 4.92 10.76 -8.41
C ILE A 114 4.21 10.74 -7.05
N ASP A 115 2.96 11.25 -7.01
CA ASP A 115 2.09 11.22 -5.83
C ASP A 115 1.01 10.13 -5.98
N LEU A 116 1.29 8.94 -5.41
CA LEU A 116 0.34 7.82 -5.45
C LEU A 116 -0.96 8.10 -4.69
N ILE A 117 -0.92 8.95 -3.66
CA ILE A 117 -2.11 9.32 -2.89
C ILE A 117 -3.02 10.18 -3.77
N ALA A 118 -2.50 11.23 -4.39
CA ALA A 118 -3.28 12.08 -5.27
C ALA A 118 -3.88 11.30 -6.45
N ASP A 119 -3.03 10.60 -7.19
CA ASP A 119 -3.39 9.86 -8.41
C ASP A 119 -4.33 8.67 -8.16
N GLY A 120 -4.24 8.06 -6.99
CA GLY A 120 -5.08 6.92 -6.59
C GLY A 120 -6.40 7.32 -5.93
N THR A 121 -6.52 8.56 -5.42
CA THR A 121 -7.69 9.02 -4.66
C THR A 121 -8.36 10.23 -5.29
N TYR A 122 -8.06 11.41 -4.78
CA TYR A 122 -8.82 12.63 -5.09
C TYR A 122 -8.60 13.17 -6.52
N ASN A 123 -7.52 12.80 -7.19
CA ASN A 123 -7.25 13.13 -8.61
C ASN A 123 -7.26 11.90 -9.52
N ARG A 124 -8.03 10.85 -9.15
CA ARG A 124 -8.16 9.67 -9.99
C ARG A 124 -9.08 9.95 -11.18
N ILE A 125 -8.52 10.46 -12.27
CA ILE A 125 -9.19 10.84 -13.52
C ILE A 125 -8.58 10.11 -14.72
N ASP A 126 -9.32 10.02 -15.83
CA ASP A 126 -8.81 9.57 -17.12
C ASP A 126 -8.25 10.71 -17.97
N ASP A 127 -7.72 10.39 -19.15
CA ASP A 127 -7.11 11.37 -20.05
C ASP A 127 -8.10 12.44 -20.58
N ASN A 128 -9.40 12.19 -20.43
CA ASN A 128 -10.46 13.15 -20.79
C ASN A 128 -10.90 14.01 -19.59
N GLY A 129 -10.25 13.86 -18.43
CA GLY A 129 -10.61 14.57 -17.20
C GLY A 129 -11.82 14.01 -16.46
N ASN A 130 -12.31 12.82 -16.80
CA ASN A 130 -13.44 12.21 -16.12
C ASN A 130 -12.96 11.41 -14.90
N GLY A 131 -13.71 11.53 -13.81
CA GLY A 131 -13.44 10.74 -12.59
C GLY A 131 -13.64 9.25 -12.80
N ILE A 132 -12.63 8.46 -12.45
CA ILE A 132 -12.62 7.01 -12.65
C ILE A 132 -12.40 6.20 -11.38
N LEU A 133 -12.44 6.84 -10.21
CA LEU A 133 -12.27 6.17 -8.93
C LEU A 133 -13.28 5.04 -8.71
N GLY A 134 -14.50 5.22 -9.20
CA GLY A 134 -15.59 4.25 -9.10
C GLY A 134 -15.60 3.14 -10.16
N ARG A 135 -14.61 3.02 -11.05
CA ARG A 135 -14.58 1.94 -12.08
C ARG A 135 -14.57 0.53 -11.50
N GLN A 136 -14.08 0.36 -10.26
CA GLN A 136 -14.14 -0.89 -9.48
C GLN A 136 -15.36 -0.96 -8.54
N GLY A 137 -16.38 -0.15 -8.78
CA GLY A 137 -17.51 -0.04 -7.87
C GLY A 137 -17.12 0.64 -6.56
N ILE A 138 -17.76 0.22 -5.47
CA ILE A 138 -17.58 0.80 -4.12
C ILE A 138 -16.14 0.64 -3.60
N ASN A 139 -15.44 -0.41 -4.00
CA ASN A 139 -14.07 -0.69 -3.52
C ASN A 139 -13.09 0.46 -3.82
N GLY A 140 -13.21 1.13 -4.97
CA GLY A 140 -12.38 2.28 -5.30
C GLY A 140 -12.51 3.39 -4.26
N PHE A 141 -13.72 3.71 -3.83
CA PHE A 141 -14.02 4.74 -2.85
C PHE A 141 -13.61 4.35 -1.43
N ILE A 142 -13.91 3.10 -1.01
CA ILE A 142 -13.55 2.60 0.33
C ILE A 142 -12.03 2.63 0.52
N TRP A 143 -11.27 2.07 -0.41
CA TRP A 143 -9.82 2.03 -0.33
C TRP A 143 -9.18 3.41 -0.48
N ALA A 144 -9.82 4.35 -1.20
CA ALA A 144 -9.39 5.75 -1.24
C ALA A 144 -9.47 6.39 0.15
N LEU A 145 -10.58 6.21 0.90
CA LEU A 145 -10.68 6.73 2.28
C LEU A 145 -9.64 6.10 3.19
N ILE A 146 -9.45 4.77 3.13
CA ILE A 146 -8.42 4.08 3.92
C ILE A 146 -7.03 4.67 3.64
N SER A 147 -6.72 4.95 2.36
CA SER A 147 -5.44 5.54 1.97
C SER A 147 -5.29 6.97 2.49
N LEU A 148 -6.33 7.79 2.40
CA LEU A 148 -6.33 9.16 2.91
C LEU A 148 -6.20 9.18 4.44
N ASP A 149 -6.89 8.27 5.14
CA ASP A 149 -6.87 8.20 6.60
C ASP A 149 -5.57 7.62 7.17
N SER A 150 -4.83 6.86 6.37
CA SER A 150 -3.60 6.18 6.82
C SER A 150 -2.56 7.14 7.44
N MET A 151 -2.51 8.39 6.98
CA MET A 151 -1.66 9.47 7.49
C MET A 151 -2.42 10.80 7.59
N SER A 152 -3.75 10.76 7.67
CA SER A 152 -4.61 11.95 7.73
C SER A 152 -4.31 12.94 6.59
N TYR A 153 -4.16 12.42 5.36
CA TYR A 153 -3.87 13.26 4.20
C TYR A 153 -5.03 14.21 3.92
N GLU A 154 -4.70 15.49 3.78
CA GLU A 154 -5.64 16.50 3.36
C GLU A 154 -5.94 16.39 1.87
N VAL A 155 -7.20 16.61 1.51
CA VAL A 155 -7.66 16.71 0.12
C VAL A 155 -7.69 18.18 -0.27
N PRO A 156 -6.94 18.60 -1.33
CA PRO A 156 -6.95 19.98 -1.79
C PRO A 156 -8.35 20.45 -2.22
N GLU A 157 -8.65 21.73 -2.02
CA GLU A 157 -9.96 22.32 -2.40
C GLU A 157 -10.27 22.19 -3.89
N ASN A 158 -9.24 22.20 -4.75
CA ASN A 158 -9.36 22.05 -6.20
C ASN A 158 -9.26 20.60 -6.69
N ALA A 159 -9.32 19.61 -5.80
CA ALA A 159 -9.30 18.20 -6.15
C ALA A 159 -10.55 17.81 -6.96
N TYR A 160 -10.42 16.79 -7.82
CA TYR A 160 -11.57 16.29 -8.59
C TYR A 160 -12.62 15.63 -7.67
N TYR A 161 -12.19 14.84 -6.68
CA TYR A 161 -13.06 14.30 -5.65
C TYR A 161 -12.74 14.96 -4.32
N THR A 162 -13.71 15.58 -3.69
CA THR A 162 -13.61 15.98 -2.28
C THR A 162 -13.74 14.73 -1.38
N ARG A 163 -13.38 14.85 -0.13
CA ARG A 163 -13.60 13.77 0.85
C ARG A 163 -15.09 13.42 0.98
N ASP A 164 -15.95 14.43 0.96
CA ASP A 164 -17.40 14.26 1.04
C ASP A 164 -17.94 13.55 -0.22
N ASP A 165 -17.43 13.84 -1.41
CA ASP A 165 -17.79 13.11 -2.63
C ASP A 165 -17.49 11.63 -2.51
N ILE A 166 -16.32 11.27 -1.97
CA ILE A 166 -15.92 9.87 -1.77
C ILE A 166 -16.89 9.19 -0.79
N ILE A 167 -17.20 9.84 0.35
CA ILE A 167 -18.13 9.33 1.35
C ILE A 167 -19.53 9.16 0.77
N LEU A 168 -20.07 10.17 0.08
CA LEU A 168 -21.39 10.12 -0.55
C LEU A 168 -21.50 9.01 -1.59
N ASN A 169 -20.45 8.78 -2.38
CA ASN A 169 -20.42 7.67 -3.34
C ASN A 169 -20.48 6.28 -2.66
N ILE A 170 -19.94 6.14 -1.45
CA ILE A 170 -20.06 4.91 -0.67
C ILE A 170 -21.49 4.75 -0.16
N LEU A 171 -22.05 5.80 0.45
CA LEU A 171 -23.40 5.77 1.02
C LEU A 171 -24.48 5.51 -0.05
N ASN A 172 -24.34 6.07 -1.23
CA ASN A 172 -25.29 5.91 -2.34
C ASN A 172 -25.23 4.54 -3.02
N LYS A 173 -24.25 3.70 -2.67
CA LYS A 173 -24.09 2.33 -3.24
C LYS A 173 -24.45 1.22 -2.25
N GLN A 174 -24.92 1.58 -1.08
CA GLN A 174 -25.50 0.65 -0.12
C GLN A 174 -26.97 0.40 -0.46
#